data_a03641e6b66425b25be0f09758ccf475
#
_entry.id   a03641e6b66425b25be0f09758ccf475
#
_cell.length_a   1.000
_cell.length_b   1.000
_cell.length_c   1.000
_cell.angle_alpha   90.00
_cell.angle_beta   90.00
_cell.angle_gamma   90.00
#
_symmetry.space_group_name_H-M   'P 1'
#
loop_
_entity.id
_entity.type
_entity.pdbx_description
1 polymer ?
#
loop_
_entity_poly.entity_id
_entity_poly.type
_entity_poly.pdbx_seq_one_letter_code
_entity_poly.pdbx_strand_id
1 'polypeptide(L)'
;MKPPLHSPQRRRLLCCGAAAAAGLFTSLGAKAEVSGTPWISPCRAPLPERLARHELVLAAFEGLDAHALWDVHAHLLGTGDSGSGCSIHPAMNQWWKPLPFIRRHAILNAACVPSDAPSIDRAYVERLLGHTTAFPAGARWLLFAFEQAHDDRGTPDADNSTFHVPDRYAAQTAAAHAERFAWVASIHPYAADASARLDAAIAQGALAIKWLPSAMNIDLRDARCRPFYERLAASRVPLIVHCGEEQAAPGAGRDDLGNPLHARVPLEAGVRVVMAHCASLGHARDIDKRSAPRIAAFDLFARLMDERAHGSLLLGDISAVFQVNRSTALQRRIVERVDWHARLLQGSDHPLPGLMPLYRTRRLVDAGLLDAAAAPVLDEIRAYNPLLFDFVLKRHLRSGTQRLTAAVFETRRHFHNAGA
;
A
#
# COMPACT_ATOMS: atom_id res chain seq x y z
N MET A 1 9.92 24.91 35.98
CA MET A 1 9.55 23.49 36.15
C MET A 1 8.06 23.33 35.80
N LYS A 2 7.72 22.72 34.67
CA LYS A 2 6.33 22.37 34.31
C LYS A 2 6.13 20.88 34.64
N PRO A 3 5.02 20.47 35.26
CA PRO A 3 4.80 19.07 35.63
C PRO A 3 4.47 18.19 34.40
N PRO A 4 4.76 16.90 34.45
CA PRO A 4 4.47 15.96 33.36
C PRO A 4 2.96 15.70 33.31
N LEU A 5 2.36 15.96 32.16
CA LEU A 5 0.94 15.73 31.91
C LEU A 5 0.68 14.27 31.49
N HIS A 6 0.66 13.36 32.43
CA HIS A 6 -0.03 12.09 32.35
C HIS A 6 -1.46 12.26 32.88
N SER A 7 -2.38 12.77 32.07
CA SER A 7 -3.77 12.88 32.49
C SER A 7 -4.68 11.95 31.67
N PRO A 8 -5.66 11.29 32.33
CA PRO A 8 -6.69 10.49 31.66
C PRO A 8 -7.51 11.27 30.61
N GLN A 9 -7.52 12.59 30.73
CA GLN A 9 -8.21 13.48 29.77
C GLN A 9 -7.54 13.51 28.39
N ARG A 10 -6.21 13.38 28.28
CA ARG A 10 -5.53 13.26 26.97
C ARG A 10 -5.89 11.96 26.24
N ARG A 11 -6.05 10.84 26.97
CA ARG A 11 -6.53 9.58 26.37
C ARG A 11 -7.95 9.70 25.83
N ARG A 12 -8.84 10.43 26.51
CA ARG A 12 -10.21 10.66 26.03
C ARG A 12 -10.28 11.58 24.83
N LEU A 13 -9.45 12.63 24.74
CA LEU A 13 -9.36 13.51 23.58
C LEU A 13 -8.79 12.79 22.35
N LEU A 14 -7.82 11.90 22.51
CA LEU A 14 -7.28 11.05 21.45
C LEU A 14 -8.31 10.03 20.94
N CYS A 15 -9.13 9.47 21.83
CA CYS A 15 -10.22 8.57 21.44
C CYS A 15 -11.31 9.29 20.63
N CYS A 16 -11.69 10.51 21.03
CA CYS A 16 -12.66 11.32 20.27
C CYS A 16 -12.11 11.79 18.92
N GLY A 17 -10.80 12.10 18.85
CA GLY A 17 -10.13 12.48 17.61
C GLY A 17 -9.99 11.35 16.61
N ALA A 18 -9.71 10.11 17.07
CA ALA A 18 -9.66 8.92 16.21
C ALA A 18 -11.05 8.59 15.62
N ALA A 19 -12.13 8.84 16.37
CA ALA A 19 -13.50 8.71 15.88
C ALA A 19 -13.82 9.71 14.75
N ALA A 20 -13.34 10.94 14.85
CA ALA A 20 -13.50 11.95 13.82
C ALA A 20 -12.69 11.64 12.54
N ALA A 21 -11.47 11.07 12.68
CA ALA A 21 -10.66 10.65 11.54
C ALA A 21 -11.29 9.48 10.77
N ALA A 22 -11.87 8.50 11.46
CA ALA A 22 -12.58 7.40 10.82
C ALA A 22 -13.85 7.86 10.10
N GLY A 23 -14.54 8.89 10.59
CA GLY A 23 -15.67 9.53 9.91
C GLY A 23 -15.29 10.24 8.61
N LEU A 24 -14.04 10.71 8.48
CA LEU A 24 -13.51 11.36 7.27
C LEU A 24 -13.07 10.34 6.21
N PHE A 25 -12.79 9.10 6.59
CA PHE A 25 -12.53 8.00 5.64
C PHE A 25 -13.82 7.31 5.15
N THR A 26 -14.99 7.67 5.70
CA THR A 26 -16.28 7.10 5.32
C THR A 26 -17.21 8.20 4.81
N SER A 27 -16.97 8.72 3.63
CA SER A 27 -17.94 9.58 2.93
C SER A 27 -19.07 8.75 2.28
N LEU A 28 -19.67 7.82 3.02
CA LEU A 28 -20.90 7.14 2.56
C LEU A 28 -21.74 6.75 3.77
N GLY A 29 -22.96 7.34 3.81
CA GLY A 29 -23.96 7.12 4.82
C GLY A 29 -24.34 5.65 4.97
N ALA A 30 -23.75 5.00 5.93
CA ALA A 30 -24.32 3.85 6.58
C ALA A 30 -24.22 4.10 8.09
N LYS A 31 -25.34 4.15 8.77
CA LYS A 31 -25.41 4.08 10.23
C LYS A 31 -24.78 2.74 10.65
N ALA A 32 -23.45 2.75 10.86
CA ALA A 32 -22.76 1.59 11.36
C ALA A 32 -22.82 1.63 12.88
N GLU A 33 -23.56 0.72 13.45
CA GLU A 33 -23.42 0.35 14.86
C GLU A 33 -21.97 -0.13 15.06
N VAL A 34 -21.16 0.68 15.73
CA VAL A 34 -19.77 0.42 16.06
C VAL A 34 -19.74 -0.42 17.33
N SER A 35 -20.16 -1.69 17.27
CA SER A 35 -20.02 -2.61 18.38
C SER A 35 -18.81 -3.52 18.13
N GLY A 36 -17.79 -3.41 18.98
CA GLY A 36 -16.79 -4.44 19.22
C GLY A 36 -15.41 -4.31 18.52
N THR A 37 -15.20 -3.47 17.50
CA THR A 37 -13.88 -3.33 16.86
C THR A 37 -13.07 -2.21 17.52
N PRO A 38 -11.84 -2.46 18.03
CA PRO A 38 -11.03 -1.39 18.59
C PRO A 38 -10.63 -0.38 17.50
N TRP A 39 -10.66 0.91 17.83
CA TRP A 39 -10.24 1.99 16.95
C TRP A 39 -8.72 2.13 16.85
N ILE A 40 -8.02 1.61 17.84
CA ILE A 40 -6.57 1.71 18.02
C ILE A 40 -6.02 0.30 18.07
N SER A 41 -4.97 0.04 17.30
CA SER A 41 -4.25 -1.22 17.37
C SER A 41 -3.66 -1.39 18.78
N PRO A 42 -3.87 -2.54 19.44
CA PRO A 42 -3.28 -2.81 20.73
C PRO A 42 -1.77 -3.05 20.67
N CYS A 43 -1.23 -3.22 19.45
CA CYS A 43 0.22 -3.35 19.19
C CYS A 43 0.92 -4.35 20.12
N ARG A 44 0.31 -5.50 20.32
CA ARG A 44 0.86 -6.56 21.17
C ARG A 44 2.14 -7.15 20.57
N ALA A 45 3.02 -7.63 21.41
CA ALA A 45 4.23 -8.36 21.03
C ALA A 45 4.75 -9.18 22.21
N PRO A 46 5.47 -10.29 21.99
CA PRO A 46 5.63 -10.99 20.68
C PRO A 46 4.35 -11.71 20.23
N LEU A 47 4.33 -12.21 19.00
CA LEU A 47 3.25 -13.11 18.52
C LEU A 47 3.30 -14.40 19.35
N PRO A 48 2.20 -14.81 20.03
CA PRO A 48 2.17 -16.05 20.82
C PRO A 48 2.39 -17.27 19.94
N GLU A 49 3.12 -18.27 20.45
CA GLU A 49 3.43 -19.50 19.72
C GLU A 49 2.16 -20.25 19.28
N ARG A 50 1.10 -20.25 20.10
CA ARG A 50 -0.20 -20.85 19.75
C ARG A 50 -0.83 -20.22 18.50
N LEU A 51 -0.60 -18.91 18.26
CA LEU A 51 -1.06 -18.24 17.04
C LEU A 51 -0.11 -18.52 15.89
N ALA A 52 1.20 -18.47 16.11
CA ALA A 52 2.18 -18.78 15.08
C ALA A 52 2.04 -20.22 14.54
N ARG A 53 1.61 -21.17 15.39
CA ARG A 53 1.36 -22.57 15.05
C ARG A 53 -0.11 -22.91 14.84
N HIS A 54 -0.98 -21.90 14.80
CA HIS A 54 -2.40 -22.17 14.55
C HIS A 54 -2.60 -22.74 13.14
N GLU A 55 -3.51 -23.70 12.97
CA GLU A 55 -3.77 -24.38 11.69
C GLU A 55 -4.04 -23.41 10.54
N LEU A 56 -4.77 -22.29 10.78
CA LEU A 56 -5.00 -21.26 9.77
C LEU A 56 -3.70 -20.60 9.29
N VAL A 57 -2.73 -20.40 10.19
CA VAL A 57 -1.43 -19.81 9.82
C VAL A 57 -0.60 -20.80 9.05
N LEU A 58 -0.53 -22.06 9.51
CA LEU A 58 0.22 -23.11 8.83
C LEU A 58 -0.34 -23.36 7.43
N ALA A 59 -1.67 -23.53 7.31
CA ALA A 59 -2.35 -23.73 6.03
C ALA A 59 -2.18 -22.55 5.07
N ALA A 60 -1.98 -21.32 5.57
CA ALA A 60 -1.74 -20.17 4.72
C ALA A 60 -0.43 -20.27 3.93
N PHE A 61 0.57 -20.98 4.43
CA PHE A 61 1.86 -21.18 3.75
C PHE A 61 1.93 -22.48 2.94
N GLU A 62 0.98 -23.39 3.10
CA GLU A 62 0.96 -24.66 2.37
C GLU A 62 0.94 -24.45 0.86
N GLY A 63 1.77 -25.23 0.14
CA GLY A 63 1.84 -25.21 -1.31
C GLY A 63 2.45 -23.97 -1.93
N LEU A 64 3.16 -23.14 -1.14
CA LEU A 64 3.86 -21.95 -1.61
C LEU A 64 5.37 -22.12 -1.53
N ASP A 65 6.09 -21.62 -2.55
CA ASP A 65 7.54 -21.46 -2.48
C ASP A 65 7.89 -20.20 -1.68
N ALA A 66 8.52 -20.39 -0.52
CA ALA A 66 8.93 -19.30 0.36
C ALA A 66 9.82 -18.26 -0.32
N HIS A 67 10.69 -18.66 -1.23
CA HIS A 67 11.58 -17.75 -1.98
C HIS A 67 10.86 -16.97 -3.08
N ALA A 68 9.67 -17.41 -3.47
CA ALA A 68 8.80 -16.71 -4.41
C ALA A 68 7.81 -15.76 -3.72
N LEU A 69 7.63 -15.88 -2.38
CA LEU A 69 6.72 -15.05 -1.59
C LEU A 69 7.28 -13.64 -1.42
N TRP A 70 6.85 -12.70 -2.27
CA TRP A 70 7.21 -11.30 -2.12
C TRP A 70 5.95 -10.45 -1.93
N ASP A 71 5.96 -9.64 -0.87
CA ASP A 71 4.99 -8.56 -0.68
C ASP A 71 5.42 -7.38 -1.54
N VAL A 72 4.64 -7.09 -2.58
CA VAL A 72 5.05 -6.10 -3.60
C VAL A 72 4.65 -4.67 -3.23
N HIS A 73 4.03 -4.46 -2.05
CA HIS A 73 3.52 -3.16 -1.66
C HIS A 73 3.64 -2.94 -0.14
N ALA A 74 4.79 -2.45 0.28
CA ALA A 74 5.04 -2.08 1.67
C ALA A 74 5.65 -0.68 1.75
N HIS A 75 4.98 0.22 2.47
CA HIS A 75 5.51 1.58 2.66
C HIS A 75 6.64 1.58 3.69
N LEU A 76 7.73 2.27 3.36
CA LEU A 76 8.71 2.74 4.31
C LEU A 76 8.31 4.14 4.75
N LEU A 77 8.41 4.45 6.03
CA LEU A 77 8.06 5.75 6.59
C LEU A 77 9.14 6.22 7.56
N GLY A 78 9.21 7.54 7.73
CA GLY A 78 10.12 8.17 8.68
C GLY A 78 9.81 9.65 8.83
N THR A 79 10.44 10.27 9.81
CA THR A 79 10.32 11.70 10.13
C THR A 79 11.65 12.46 9.94
N GLY A 80 12.72 11.74 9.57
CA GLY A 80 14.05 12.30 9.38
C GLY A 80 14.89 12.39 10.66
N ASP A 81 14.39 11.88 11.77
CA ASP A 81 15.03 11.97 13.09
C ASP A 81 16.30 11.14 13.24
N SER A 82 16.54 10.21 12.32
CA SER A 82 17.79 9.42 12.26
C SER A 82 18.79 9.95 11.22
N GLY A 83 18.52 11.07 10.57
CA GLY A 83 19.30 11.55 9.42
C GLY A 83 18.99 10.82 8.12
N SER A 84 17.86 10.10 8.05
CA SER A 84 17.37 9.37 6.86
C SER A 84 17.09 10.28 5.67
N GLY A 85 16.79 11.56 5.91
CA GLY A 85 16.27 12.49 4.92
C GLY A 85 14.77 12.35 4.67
N CYS A 86 14.08 11.47 5.41
CA CYS A 86 12.63 11.42 5.39
C CYS A 86 12.03 12.72 5.92
N SER A 87 10.84 13.06 5.42
CA SER A 87 10.07 14.18 5.96
C SER A 87 8.57 13.94 5.88
N ILE A 88 7.86 14.61 6.75
CA ILE A 88 6.39 14.65 6.77
C ILE A 88 5.95 16.11 6.69
N HIS A 89 4.78 16.35 6.11
CA HIS A 89 4.22 17.70 6.03
C HIS A 89 4.13 18.33 7.44
N PRO A 90 4.61 19.59 7.65
CA PRO A 90 4.68 20.23 8.97
C PRO A 90 3.36 20.24 9.75
N ALA A 91 2.21 20.34 9.05
CA ALA A 91 0.89 20.31 9.66
C ALA A 91 0.61 19.01 10.44
N MET A 92 1.31 17.92 10.14
CA MET A 92 1.19 16.65 10.86
C MET A 92 1.75 16.69 12.29
N ASN A 93 2.58 17.69 12.60
CA ASN A 93 3.12 17.92 13.93
C ASN A 93 2.31 18.98 14.71
N GLN A 94 1.30 19.58 14.09
CA GLN A 94 0.55 20.71 14.64
C GLN A 94 -0.81 20.23 15.17
N TRP A 95 -0.98 20.17 16.49
CA TRP A 95 -2.22 19.72 17.13
C TRP A 95 -3.46 20.57 16.76
N TRP A 96 -3.26 21.85 16.39
CA TRP A 96 -4.33 22.74 15.90
C TRP A 96 -4.70 22.55 14.42
N LYS A 97 -3.99 21.64 13.72
CA LYS A 97 -4.34 21.11 12.41
C LYS A 97 -4.85 19.65 12.59
N PRO A 98 -6.11 19.47 13.04
CA PRO A 98 -6.53 18.19 13.59
C PRO A 98 -6.45 17.03 12.59
N LEU A 99 -6.80 17.24 11.33
CA LEU A 99 -6.80 16.18 10.32
C LEU A 99 -5.40 15.60 10.03
N PRO A 100 -4.38 16.42 9.65
CA PRO A 100 -3.03 15.92 9.46
C PRO A 100 -2.44 15.34 10.75
N PHE A 101 -2.67 15.97 11.90
CA PHE A 101 -2.18 15.50 13.19
C PHE A 101 -2.73 14.10 13.53
N ILE A 102 -4.03 13.88 13.38
CA ILE A 102 -4.67 12.59 13.61
C ILE A 102 -4.16 11.54 12.61
N ARG A 103 -4.00 11.92 11.34
CA ARG A 103 -3.44 11.03 10.31
C ARG A 103 -2.08 10.50 10.70
N ARG A 104 -1.16 11.36 11.15
CA ARG A 104 0.16 10.93 11.64
C ARG A 104 0.06 9.91 12.76
N HIS A 105 -0.76 10.19 13.77
CA HIS A 105 -0.93 9.29 14.91
C HIS A 105 -1.60 7.96 14.53
N ALA A 106 -2.55 7.99 13.61
CA ALA A 106 -3.21 6.79 13.10
C ALA A 106 -2.22 5.90 12.33
N ILE A 107 -1.36 6.48 11.50
CA ILE A 107 -0.34 5.76 10.75
C ILE A 107 0.73 5.17 11.68
N LEU A 108 1.23 5.93 12.65
CA LEU A 108 2.18 5.43 13.64
C LEU A 108 1.58 4.29 14.48
N ASN A 109 0.32 4.43 14.91
CA ASN A 109 -0.37 3.35 15.63
C ASN A 109 -0.57 2.11 14.73
N ALA A 110 -0.92 2.29 13.46
CA ALA A 110 -1.04 1.18 12.52
C ALA A 110 0.29 0.43 12.31
N ALA A 111 1.41 1.16 12.31
CA ALA A 111 2.75 0.59 12.27
C ALA A 111 3.23 0.05 13.64
N CYS A 112 2.44 0.26 14.69
CA CYS A 112 2.83 -0.03 16.07
C CYS A 112 4.12 0.67 16.52
N VAL A 113 4.32 1.90 16.05
CA VAL A 113 5.44 2.77 16.46
C VAL A 113 4.94 3.76 17.50
N PRO A 114 5.53 3.78 18.72
CA PRO A 114 5.20 4.78 19.73
C PRO A 114 5.51 6.20 19.22
N SER A 115 4.59 7.13 19.42
CA SER A 115 4.76 8.53 18.97
C SER A 115 5.86 9.28 19.72
N ASP A 116 6.32 8.74 20.84
CA ASP A 116 7.39 9.22 21.71
C ASP A 116 8.66 8.35 21.64
N ALA A 117 8.76 7.48 20.62
CA ALA A 117 9.97 6.70 20.38
C ALA A 117 11.20 7.62 20.23
N PRO A 118 12.38 7.24 20.74
CA PRO A 118 13.61 8.02 20.59
C PRO A 118 13.98 8.33 19.15
N SER A 119 13.63 7.43 18.22
CA SER A 119 13.67 7.64 16.79
C SER A 119 12.50 6.91 16.14
N ILE A 120 11.64 7.65 15.47
CA ILE A 120 10.51 7.12 14.68
C ILE A 120 11.04 6.28 13.52
N ASP A 121 12.06 6.78 12.83
CA ASP A 121 12.66 6.10 11.66
C ASP A 121 13.14 4.69 12.04
N ARG A 122 13.93 4.59 13.11
CA ARG A 122 14.47 3.30 13.59
C ARG A 122 13.38 2.39 14.11
N ALA A 123 12.51 2.91 14.96
CA ALA A 123 11.41 2.14 15.54
C ALA A 123 10.48 1.57 14.46
N TYR A 124 10.26 2.32 13.36
CA TYR A 124 9.46 1.84 12.23
C TYR A 124 10.12 0.62 11.56
N VAL A 125 11.40 0.72 11.23
CA VAL A 125 12.13 -0.38 10.57
C VAL A 125 12.22 -1.61 11.48
N GLU A 126 12.56 -1.42 12.76
CA GLU A 126 12.62 -2.50 13.75
C GLU A 126 11.28 -3.21 13.90
N ARG A 127 10.17 -2.43 13.96
CA ARG A 127 8.84 -3.02 14.09
C ARG A 127 8.42 -3.77 12.84
N LEU A 128 8.66 -3.20 11.65
CA LEU A 128 8.40 -3.86 10.39
C LEU A 128 9.20 -5.17 10.27
N LEU A 129 10.50 -5.13 10.56
CA LEU A 129 11.37 -6.31 10.57
C LEU A 129 10.84 -7.37 11.55
N GLY A 130 10.44 -6.96 12.77
CA GLY A 130 9.82 -7.84 13.76
C GLY A 130 8.56 -8.54 13.22
N HIS A 131 7.73 -7.85 12.44
CA HIS A 131 6.56 -8.47 11.82
C HIS A 131 6.92 -9.54 10.79
N THR A 132 8.04 -9.38 10.07
CA THR A 132 8.48 -10.36 9.04
C THR A 132 8.96 -11.69 9.63
N THR A 133 9.32 -11.73 10.91
CA THR A 133 9.82 -12.96 11.56
C THR A 133 8.81 -14.10 11.61
N ALA A 134 7.51 -13.78 11.49
CA ALA A 134 6.43 -14.77 11.43
C ALA A 134 6.30 -15.46 10.05
N PHE A 135 7.09 -15.04 9.07
CA PHE A 135 7.08 -15.60 7.72
C PHE A 135 8.29 -16.52 7.50
N PRO A 136 8.19 -17.50 6.58
CA PRO A 136 9.29 -18.39 6.28
C PRO A 136 10.51 -17.63 5.76
N ALA A 137 11.71 -18.21 5.94
CA ALA A 137 12.93 -17.70 5.34
C ALA A 137 12.79 -17.65 3.81
N GLY A 138 13.29 -16.56 3.20
CA GLY A 138 13.16 -16.33 1.75
C GLY A 138 12.00 -15.41 1.36
N ALA A 139 10.98 -15.26 2.19
CA ALA A 139 9.92 -14.26 1.96
C ALA A 139 10.49 -12.83 2.08
N ARG A 140 10.08 -11.93 1.17
CA ARG A 140 10.59 -10.55 1.09
C ARG A 140 9.49 -9.51 0.95
N TRP A 141 9.80 -8.27 1.32
CA TRP A 141 8.95 -7.07 1.19
C TRP A 141 9.64 -6.02 0.34
N LEU A 142 8.93 -5.48 -0.65
CA LEU A 142 9.39 -4.37 -1.46
C LEU A 142 9.09 -3.06 -0.73
N LEU A 143 10.11 -2.43 -0.18
CA LEU A 143 10.01 -1.16 0.55
C LEU A 143 9.96 0.01 -0.42
N PHE A 144 8.94 0.84 -0.32
CA PHE A 144 8.77 1.99 -1.20
C PHE A 144 9.50 3.23 -0.68
N ALA A 145 10.36 3.80 -1.52
CA ALA A 145 10.63 5.22 -1.47
C ALA A 145 9.36 6.00 -1.82
N PHE A 146 9.31 7.28 -1.48
CA PHE A 146 8.16 8.15 -1.73
C PHE A 146 8.65 9.54 -2.12
N GLU A 147 8.50 9.90 -3.39
CA GLU A 147 8.92 11.19 -3.91
C GLU A 147 7.94 12.29 -3.52
N GLN A 148 8.42 13.52 -3.46
CA GLN A 148 7.61 14.71 -3.25
C GLN A 148 6.67 14.97 -4.44
N ALA A 149 5.60 15.73 -4.19
CA ALA A 149 4.88 16.39 -5.27
C ALA A 149 5.82 17.40 -5.98
N HIS A 150 5.61 17.57 -7.27
CA HIS A 150 6.31 18.62 -8.01
C HIS A 150 5.29 19.57 -8.65
N ASP A 151 5.70 20.81 -8.84
CA ASP A 151 4.95 21.77 -9.62
C ASP A 151 5.01 21.44 -11.13
N ASP A 152 4.30 22.19 -11.95
CA ASP A 152 4.27 21.98 -13.41
C ASP A 152 5.62 22.24 -14.10
N ARG A 153 6.57 22.86 -13.40
CA ARG A 153 7.95 23.09 -13.87
C ARG A 153 8.90 21.97 -13.50
N GLY A 154 8.45 21.00 -12.69
CA GLY A 154 9.27 19.91 -12.22
C GLY A 154 10.10 20.25 -10.97
N THR A 155 9.72 21.30 -10.24
CA THR A 155 10.36 21.69 -8.98
C THR A 155 9.64 21.00 -7.81
N PRO A 156 10.35 20.42 -6.82
CA PRO A 156 9.73 19.87 -5.63
C PRO A 156 8.82 20.86 -4.90
N ASP A 157 7.61 20.42 -4.57
CA ASP A 157 6.57 21.19 -3.88
C ASP A 157 6.33 20.61 -2.49
N ALA A 158 7.06 21.14 -1.51
CA ALA A 158 6.99 20.66 -0.13
C ALA A 158 5.61 20.90 0.52
N ASP A 159 4.91 21.98 0.13
CA ASP A 159 3.61 22.36 0.69
C ASP A 159 2.50 21.40 0.25
N ASN A 160 2.67 20.75 -0.91
CA ASN A 160 1.78 19.73 -1.43
C ASN A 160 2.34 18.30 -1.26
N SER A 161 3.39 18.12 -0.46
CA SER A 161 3.97 16.81 -0.17
C SER A 161 3.54 16.31 1.22
N THR A 162 2.77 15.23 1.28
CA THR A 162 2.34 14.64 2.56
C THR A 162 3.50 13.93 3.26
N PHE A 163 4.27 13.16 2.50
CA PHE A 163 5.43 12.37 2.93
C PHE A 163 6.54 12.51 1.91
N HIS A 164 7.77 12.32 2.37
CA HIS A 164 8.91 12.07 1.51
C HIS A 164 9.80 11.01 2.15
N VAL A 165 10.14 9.99 1.38
CA VAL A 165 11.08 8.92 1.74
C VAL A 165 12.10 8.81 0.62
N PRO A 166 13.36 9.27 0.84
CA PRO A 166 14.38 9.26 -0.19
C PRO A 166 14.71 7.87 -0.70
N ASP A 167 15.00 7.73 -2.01
CA ASP A 167 15.49 6.50 -2.62
C ASP A 167 16.69 5.92 -1.87
N ARG A 168 17.64 6.80 -1.47
CA ARG A 168 18.81 6.40 -0.68
C ARG A 168 18.45 5.69 0.61
N TYR A 169 17.44 6.17 1.34
CA TYR A 169 17.03 5.56 2.60
C TYR A 169 16.37 4.19 2.37
N ALA A 170 15.52 4.06 1.36
CA ALA A 170 14.93 2.79 0.99
C ALA A 170 16.00 1.77 0.56
N ALA A 171 16.95 2.17 -0.28
CA ALA A 171 18.06 1.33 -0.72
C ALA A 171 18.94 0.87 0.46
N GLN A 172 19.31 1.79 1.37
CA GLN A 172 20.13 1.49 2.55
C GLN A 172 19.41 0.55 3.52
N THR A 173 18.10 0.78 3.77
CA THR A 173 17.29 -0.08 4.64
C THR A 173 17.18 -1.49 4.05
N ALA A 174 16.94 -1.60 2.74
CA ALA A 174 16.88 -2.89 2.07
C ALA A 174 18.23 -3.62 2.08
N ALA A 175 19.34 -2.90 1.85
CA ALA A 175 20.68 -3.49 1.89
C ALA A 175 21.06 -3.98 3.30
N ALA A 176 20.68 -3.25 4.36
CA ALA A 176 20.93 -3.65 5.75
C ALA A 176 20.16 -4.91 6.17
N HIS A 177 19.08 -5.26 5.48
CA HIS A 177 18.21 -6.39 5.78
C HIS A 177 17.84 -7.16 4.49
N ALA A 178 18.83 -7.45 3.66
CA ALA A 178 18.65 -8.00 2.32
C ALA A 178 17.99 -9.39 2.28
N GLU A 179 18.01 -10.11 3.39
CA GLU A 179 17.30 -11.37 3.57
C GLU A 179 15.76 -11.20 3.65
N ARG A 180 15.29 -10.00 4.00
CA ARG A 180 13.85 -9.67 4.17
C ARG A 180 13.37 -8.57 3.24
N PHE A 181 14.21 -7.63 2.89
CA PHE A 181 13.78 -6.46 2.14
C PHE A 181 14.45 -6.36 0.76
N ALA A 182 13.72 -5.83 -0.17
CA ALA A 182 14.17 -5.23 -1.40
C ALA A 182 13.52 -3.85 -1.51
N TRP A 183 13.85 -3.04 -2.51
CA TRP A 183 13.36 -1.67 -2.55
C TRP A 183 12.83 -1.27 -3.93
N VAL A 184 11.98 -0.27 -3.91
CA VAL A 184 11.34 0.36 -5.05
C VAL A 184 11.64 1.85 -4.98
N ALA A 185 12.18 2.39 -6.06
CA ALA A 185 12.50 3.81 -6.14
C ALA A 185 11.23 4.64 -6.43
N SER A 186 11.29 5.92 -6.10
CA SER A 186 10.24 6.88 -6.43
C SER A 186 10.88 8.14 -6.98
N ILE A 187 10.81 8.31 -8.30
CA ILE A 187 11.49 9.39 -9.02
C ILE A 187 10.45 10.15 -9.82
N HIS A 188 10.38 11.48 -9.62
CA HIS A 188 9.44 12.30 -10.35
C HIS A 188 9.89 12.49 -11.81
N PRO A 189 9.07 12.16 -12.82
CA PRO A 189 9.49 12.17 -14.22
C PRO A 189 9.75 13.59 -14.79
N TYR A 190 9.27 14.64 -14.09
CA TYR A 190 9.48 16.03 -14.49
C TYR A 190 10.75 16.66 -13.91
N ALA A 191 11.43 15.96 -12.99
CA ALA A 191 12.70 16.44 -12.45
C ALA A 191 13.76 16.50 -13.55
N ALA A 192 14.59 17.54 -13.54
CA ALA A 192 15.62 17.75 -14.57
C ALA A 192 16.64 16.60 -14.64
N ASP A 193 16.87 15.91 -13.52
CA ASP A 193 17.79 14.78 -13.37
C ASP A 193 17.09 13.42 -13.38
N ALA A 194 15.80 13.34 -13.72
CA ALA A 194 14.98 12.13 -13.63
C ALA A 194 15.62 10.91 -14.29
N SER A 195 16.18 11.07 -15.49
CA SER A 195 16.81 9.96 -16.23
C SER A 195 18.08 9.48 -15.53
N ALA A 196 18.91 10.36 -15.03
CA ALA A 196 20.15 10.01 -14.32
C ALA A 196 19.83 9.32 -12.98
N ARG A 197 18.81 9.80 -12.24
CA ARG A 197 18.33 9.16 -11.01
C ARG A 197 17.75 7.78 -11.28
N LEU A 198 17.02 7.60 -12.39
CA LEU A 198 16.47 6.30 -12.78
C LEU A 198 17.60 5.30 -13.07
N ASP A 199 18.62 5.70 -13.86
CA ASP A 199 19.76 4.85 -14.16
C ASP A 199 20.54 4.46 -12.89
N ALA A 200 20.74 5.41 -11.99
CA ALA A 200 21.38 5.16 -10.71
C ALA A 200 20.56 4.21 -9.81
N ALA A 201 19.23 4.37 -9.75
CA ALA A 201 18.35 3.50 -8.98
C ALA A 201 18.36 2.07 -9.51
N ILE A 202 18.32 1.89 -10.84
CA ILE A 202 18.41 0.57 -11.48
C ILE A 202 19.77 -0.08 -11.18
N ALA A 203 20.85 0.67 -11.30
CA ALA A 203 22.20 0.18 -11.00
C ALA A 203 22.38 -0.22 -9.52
N GLN A 204 21.66 0.43 -8.61
CA GLN A 204 21.62 0.13 -7.18
C GLN A 204 20.62 -0.97 -6.82
N GLY A 205 19.98 -1.62 -7.79
CA GLY A 205 19.11 -2.76 -7.58
C GLY A 205 17.65 -2.40 -7.22
N ALA A 206 17.17 -1.21 -7.58
CA ALA A 206 15.74 -0.92 -7.50
C ALA A 206 14.95 -1.89 -8.37
N LEU A 207 13.94 -2.54 -7.81
CA LEU A 207 13.18 -3.58 -8.51
C LEU A 207 11.97 -3.03 -9.26
N ALA A 208 11.52 -1.82 -8.95
CA ALA A 208 10.43 -1.12 -9.60
C ALA A 208 10.53 0.38 -9.33
N ILE A 209 9.66 1.15 -10.00
CA ILE A 209 9.43 2.57 -9.70
C ILE A 209 7.99 2.73 -9.17
N LYS A 210 7.79 3.51 -8.12
CA LYS A 210 6.48 3.82 -7.55
C LYS A 210 6.08 5.26 -7.84
N TRP A 211 4.88 5.43 -8.42
CA TRP A 211 4.22 6.74 -8.58
C TRP A 211 2.83 6.76 -7.94
N LEU A 212 2.51 7.91 -7.36
CA LEU A 212 1.16 8.30 -6.96
C LEU A 212 0.75 9.54 -7.78
N PRO A 213 0.20 9.38 -8.98
CA PRO A 213 -0.07 10.48 -9.91
C PRO A 213 -0.85 11.63 -9.29
N SER A 214 -1.93 11.34 -8.54
CA SER A 214 -2.77 12.34 -7.89
C SER A 214 -2.05 13.11 -6.78
N ALA A 215 -1.20 12.44 -6.01
CA ALA A 215 -0.46 13.04 -4.90
C ALA A 215 0.81 13.77 -5.36
N MET A 216 1.47 13.25 -6.39
CA MET A 216 2.75 13.75 -6.90
C MET A 216 2.60 14.77 -8.03
N ASN A 217 1.37 15.02 -8.54
CA ASN A 217 1.09 15.84 -9.71
C ASN A 217 1.73 15.29 -11.01
N ILE A 218 1.63 13.98 -11.23
CA ILE A 218 2.14 13.31 -12.43
C ILE A 218 0.99 13.00 -13.37
N ASP A 219 0.97 13.57 -14.56
CA ASP A 219 0.10 13.10 -15.64
C ASP A 219 0.82 12.01 -16.45
N LEU A 220 0.33 10.78 -16.40
CA LEU A 220 0.91 9.67 -17.16
C LEU A 220 0.91 9.90 -18.68
N ARG A 221 0.12 10.84 -19.17
CA ARG A 221 0.00 11.21 -20.59
C ARG A 221 0.97 12.31 -21.03
N ASP A 222 1.62 12.95 -20.04
CA ASP A 222 2.55 14.06 -20.33
C ASP A 222 3.76 13.56 -21.15
N ALA A 223 4.10 14.29 -22.19
CA ALA A 223 5.21 13.94 -23.08
C ALA A 223 6.57 13.85 -22.33
N ARG A 224 6.71 14.55 -21.22
CA ARG A 224 7.91 14.50 -20.35
C ARG A 224 8.14 13.11 -19.74
N CYS A 225 7.08 12.29 -19.62
CA CYS A 225 7.20 10.92 -19.13
C CYS A 225 7.79 9.95 -20.17
N ARG A 226 7.79 10.30 -21.47
CA ARG A 226 8.20 9.39 -22.54
C ARG A 226 9.63 8.85 -22.39
N PRO A 227 10.67 9.68 -22.17
CA PRO A 227 12.04 9.17 -21.99
C PRO A 227 12.14 8.20 -20.79
N PHE A 228 11.36 8.46 -19.74
CA PHE A 228 11.28 7.60 -18.57
C PHE A 228 10.67 6.23 -18.91
N TYR A 229 9.57 6.20 -19.67
CA TYR A 229 8.93 4.97 -20.13
C TYR A 229 9.84 4.15 -21.05
N GLU A 230 10.52 4.78 -21.98
CA GLU A 230 11.49 4.13 -22.88
C GLU A 230 12.59 3.43 -22.08
N ARG A 231 13.08 4.08 -21.04
CA ARG A 231 14.12 3.52 -20.16
C ARG A 231 13.58 2.36 -19.30
N LEU A 232 12.38 2.47 -18.73
CA LEU A 232 11.72 1.40 -17.98
C LEU A 232 11.49 0.15 -18.85
N ALA A 233 10.99 0.35 -20.06
CA ALA A 233 10.74 -0.75 -21.02
C ALA A 233 12.05 -1.44 -21.38
N ALA A 234 13.12 -0.69 -21.70
CA ALA A 234 14.43 -1.23 -22.06
C ALA A 234 15.08 -2.03 -20.90
N SER A 235 14.95 -1.55 -19.67
CA SER A 235 15.49 -2.21 -18.47
C SER A 235 14.54 -3.26 -17.87
N ARG A 236 13.33 -3.40 -18.40
CA ARG A 236 12.27 -4.30 -17.88
C ARG A 236 11.89 -4.04 -16.42
N VAL A 237 12.15 -2.84 -15.92
CA VAL A 237 11.77 -2.42 -14.58
C VAL A 237 10.29 -2.01 -14.58
N PRO A 238 9.43 -2.62 -13.75
CA PRO A 238 8.02 -2.29 -13.72
C PRO A 238 7.75 -0.93 -13.08
N LEU A 239 6.64 -0.31 -13.50
CA LEU A 239 6.09 0.90 -12.90
C LEU A 239 4.87 0.53 -12.05
N ILE A 240 4.95 0.75 -10.75
CA ILE A 240 3.84 0.59 -9.81
C ILE A 240 3.12 1.94 -9.72
N VAL A 241 1.86 1.98 -10.16
CA VAL A 241 1.08 3.23 -10.25
C VAL A 241 -0.15 3.12 -9.35
N HIS A 242 -0.32 4.10 -8.46
CA HIS A 242 -1.58 4.28 -7.75
C HIS A 242 -2.63 4.85 -8.72
N CYS A 243 -3.76 4.15 -8.87
CA CYS A 243 -4.91 4.62 -9.61
C CYS A 243 -6.18 4.54 -8.73
N GLY A 244 -7.15 5.39 -9.06
CA GLY A 244 -8.35 5.61 -8.25
C GLY A 244 -8.16 6.78 -7.27
N GLU A 245 -9.01 6.82 -6.26
CA GLU A 245 -8.99 7.86 -5.22
C GLU A 245 -7.89 7.61 -4.19
N GLU A 246 -7.12 8.66 -3.83
CA GLU A 246 -6.07 8.62 -2.82
C GLU A 246 -6.54 9.31 -1.52
N GLN A 247 -6.57 8.58 -0.41
CA GLN A 247 -7.04 9.09 0.88
C GLN A 247 -5.95 9.16 1.95
N ALA A 248 -4.90 8.32 1.83
CA ALA A 248 -3.84 8.25 2.84
C ALA A 248 -2.80 9.37 2.68
N ALA A 249 -2.44 9.68 1.44
CA ALA A 249 -1.43 10.70 1.10
C ALA A 249 -1.98 11.65 0.03
N PRO A 250 -2.89 12.59 0.35
CA PRO A 250 -3.57 13.42 -0.63
C PRO A 250 -2.64 14.28 -1.48
N GLY A 251 -1.48 14.69 -0.97
CA GLY A 251 -0.47 15.43 -1.73
C GLY A 251 -1.06 16.61 -2.49
N ALA A 252 -0.79 16.70 -3.79
CA ALA A 252 -1.28 17.75 -4.69
C ALA A 252 -2.81 17.70 -4.93
N GLY A 253 -3.51 16.62 -4.51
CA GLY A 253 -4.97 16.53 -4.60
C GLY A 253 -5.54 16.47 -6.02
N ARG A 254 -4.75 15.98 -6.98
CA ARG A 254 -5.11 15.89 -8.41
C ARG A 254 -5.74 14.55 -8.74
N ASP A 255 -6.94 14.26 -8.20
CA ASP A 255 -7.65 12.99 -8.38
C ASP A 255 -7.91 12.63 -9.86
N ASP A 256 -7.99 13.64 -10.74
CA ASP A 256 -8.14 13.44 -12.18
C ASP A 256 -6.94 12.69 -12.80
N LEU A 257 -5.75 12.80 -12.20
CA LEU A 257 -4.53 12.13 -12.65
C LEU A 257 -4.50 10.63 -12.27
N GLY A 258 -5.31 10.23 -11.29
CA GLY A 258 -5.46 8.82 -10.86
C GLY A 258 -6.34 7.95 -11.78
N ASN A 259 -6.70 8.40 -12.99
CA ASN A 259 -7.56 7.63 -13.89
C ASN A 259 -6.85 6.36 -14.41
N PRO A 260 -7.39 5.16 -14.19
CA PRO A 260 -6.78 3.90 -14.66
C PRO A 260 -6.48 3.86 -16.15
N LEU A 261 -7.32 4.51 -16.99
CA LEU A 261 -7.13 4.50 -18.45
C LEU A 261 -5.89 5.28 -18.91
N HIS A 262 -5.35 6.16 -18.07
CA HIS A 262 -4.08 6.85 -18.38
C HIS A 262 -2.89 5.88 -18.39
N ALA A 263 -2.99 4.71 -17.74
CA ALA A 263 -1.97 3.68 -17.78
C ALA A 263 -1.75 3.06 -19.17
N ARG A 264 -2.65 3.28 -20.11
CA ARG A 264 -2.43 2.85 -21.51
C ARG A 264 -1.16 3.45 -22.10
N VAL A 265 -0.82 4.68 -21.76
CA VAL A 265 0.36 5.36 -22.31
C VAL A 265 1.67 4.62 -21.96
N PRO A 266 1.99 4.34 -20.68
CA PRO A 266 3.15 3.51 -20.38
C PRO A 266 3.04 2.07 -20.89
N LEU A 267 1.84 1.45 -20.92
CA LEU A 267 1.64 0.11 -21.48
C LEU A 267 1.96 0.07 -22.98
N GLU A 268 1.50 1.05 -23.75
CA GLU A 268 1.79 1.19 -25.20
C GLU A 268 3.28 1.46 -25.46
N ALA A 269 3.97 2.10 -24.52
CA ALA A 269 5.42 2.25 -24.54
C ALA A 269 6.19 0.97 -24.15
N GLY A 270 5.49 -0.14 -23.87
CA GLY A 270 6.10 -1.41 -23.51
C GLY A 270 6.47 -1.56 -22.03
N VAL A 271 6.06 -0.62 -21.17
CA VAL A 271 6.31 -0.69 -19.74
C VAL A 271 5.41 -1.71 -19.07
N ARG A 272 5.95 -2.57 -18.22
CA ARG A 272 5.13 -3.39 -17.32
C ARG A 272 4.56 -2.49 -16.22
N VAL A 273 3.24 -2.42 -16.11
CA VAL A 273 2.53 -1.60 -15.12
C VAL A 273 1.88 -2.49 -14.07
N VAL A 274 2.15 -2.21 -12.81
CA VAL A 274 1.42 -2.77 -11.66
C VAL A 274 0.46 -1.70 -11.16
N MET A 275 -0.84 -1.90 -11.37
CA MET A 275 -1.85 -0.97 -10.87
C MET A 275 -2.14 -1.28 -9.40
N ALA A 276 -1.72 -0.37 -8.52
CA ALA A 276 -1.89 -0.52 -7.09
C ALA A 276 -3.37 -0.65 -6.70
N HIS A 277 -3.65 -1.54 -5.75
CA HIS A 277 -4.99 -1.80 -5.20
C HIS A 277 -6.03 -2.16 -6.28
N CYS A 278 -5.61 -2.57 -7.49
CA CYS A 278 -6.52 -2.77 -8.65
C CYS A 278 -7.44 -1.57 -8.91
N ALA A 279 -6.99 -0.34 -8.61
CA ALA A 279 -7.80 0.88 -8.65
C ALA A 279 -9.14 0.73 -7.89
N SER A 280 -9.19 0.00 -6.78
CA SER A 280 -10.42 -0.46 -6.12
C SER A 280 -11.20 0.62 -5.37
N LEU A 281 -10.70 1.85 -5.29
CA LEU A 281 -11.36 2.96 -4.59
C LEU A 281 -11.71 4.11 -5.53
N GLY A 282 -12.89 4.70 -5.31
CA GLY A 282 -13.33 5.90 -5.98
C GLY A 282 -13.85 5.69 -7.39
N HIS A 283 -14.01 6.80 -8.12
CA HIS A 283 -14.58 6.85 -9.45
C HIS A 283 -13.68 7.67 -10.39
N ALA A 284 -13.57 7.25 -11.62
CA ALA A 284 -12.84 7.98 -12.67
C ALA A 284 -13.71 8.18 -13.93
N ARG A 285 -13.29 9.09 -14.80
CA ARG A 285 -13.99 9.33 -16.05
C ARG A 285 -13.68 8.22 -17.06
N ASP A 286 -14.72 7.64 -17.67
CA ASP A 286 -14.60 6.73 -18.78
C ASP A 286 -14.31 7.52 -20.05
N ILE A 287 -13.03 7.80 -20.31
CA ILE A 287 -12.58 8.62 -21.46
C ILE A 287 -12.73 7.93 -22.80
N ASP A 288 -13.09 6.64 -22.82
CA ASP A 288 -13.41 5.92 -24.07
C ASP A 288 -14.81 6.27 -24.58
N LYS A 289 -15.65 6.88 -23.75
CA LYS A 289 -17.00 7.31 -24.09
C LYS A 289 -17.03 8.82 -24.29
N ARG A 290 -17.72 9.27 -25.35
CA ARG A 290 -17.85 10.70 -25.66
C ARG A 290 -18.42 11.52 -24.48
N SER A 291 -19.36 10.97 -23.72
CA SER A 291 -19.96 11.61 -22.54
C SER A 291 -19.02 11.59 -21.32
N ALA A 292 -17.94 10.83 -21.38
CA ALA A 292 -16.97 10.63 -20.30
C ALA A 292 -17.62 10.46 -18.90
N PRO A 293 -18.56 9.51 -18.73
CA PRO A 293 -19.27 9.33 -17.47
C PRO A 293 -18.29 8.92 -16.37
N ARG A 294 -18.59 9.31 -15.11
CA ARG A 294 -17.85 8.80 -13.95
C ARG A 294 -18.38 7.41 -13.59
N ILE A 295 -17.50 6.43 -13.60
CA ILE A 295 -17.78 5.04 -13.16
C ILE A 295 -16.76 4.61 -12.14
N ALA A 296 -16.99 3.48 -11.46
CA ALA A 296 -16.03 2.95 -10.50
C ALA A 296 -14.66 2.75 -11.18
N ALA A 297 -13.60 3.25 -10.54
CA ALA A 297 -12.23 3.14 -11.08
C ALA A 297 -11.83 1.67 -11.30
N PHE A 298 -12.29 0.77 -10.42
CA PHE A 298 -12.11 -0.67 -10.58
C PHE A 298 -12.70 -1.23 -11.89
N ASP A 299 -13.83 -0.70 -12.38
CA ASP A 299 -14.42 -1.20 -13.64
C ASP A 299 -13.56 -0.80 -14.85
N LEU A 300 -12.86 0.34 -14.76
CA LEU A 300 -11.88 0.73 -15.78
C LEU A 300 -10.63 -0.16 -15.72
N PHE A 301 -10.12 -0.46 -14.51
CA PHE A 301 -9.05 -1.45 -14.34
C PHE A 301 -9.46 -2.82 -14.88
N ALA A 302 -10.66 -3.30 -14.57
CA ALA A 302 -11.17 -4.58 -15.04
C ALA A 302 -11.24 -4.64 -16.57
N ARG A 303 -11.64 -3.54 -17.21
CA ARG A 303 -11.63 -3.42 -18.68
C ARG A 303 -10.22 -3.59 -19.23
N LEU A 304 -9.25 -2.87 -18.67
CA LEU A 304 -7.84 -2.98 -19.08
C LEU A 304 -7.29 -4.40 -18.88
N MET A 305 -7.67 -5.08 -17.77
CA MET A 305 -7.28 -6.48 -17.54
C MET A 305 -7.83 -7.44 -18.60
N ASP A 306 -8.99 -7.13 -19.19
CA ASP A 306 -9.63 -7.93 -20.22
C ASP A 306 -9.16 -7.56 -21.65
N GLU A 307 -8.45 -6.43 -21.83
CA GLU A 307 -7.84 -6.03 -23.09
C GLU A 307 -6.65 -6.91 -23.44
N ARG A 308 -6.73 -7.65 -24.55
CA ARG A 308 -5.65 -8.56 -24.98
C ARG A 308 -4.33 -7.84 -25.29
N ALA A 309 -4.41 -6.59 -25.75
CA ALA A 309 -3.25 -5.78 -26.11
C ALA A 309 -2.27 -5.59 -24.94
N HIS A 310 -2.76 -5.60 -23.70
CA HIS A 310 -1.97 -5.35 -22.51
C HIS A 310 -1.77 -6.59 -21.61
N GLY A 311 -2.18 -7.77 -22.10
CA GLY A 311 -2.28 -8.98 -21.29
C GLY A 311 -0.99 -9.48 -20.64
N SER A 312 0.19 -9.13 -21.16
CA SER A 312 1.49 -9.49 -20.58
C SER A 312 2.13 -8.37 -19.76
N LEU A 313 1.65 -7.13 -19.91
CA LEU A 313 2.26 -5.94 -19.31
C LEU A 313 1.47 -5.38 -18.13
N LEU A 314 0.13 -5.54 -18.14
CA LEU A 314 -0.71 -5.04 -17.05
C LEU A 314 -0.86 -6.07 -15.93
N LEU A 315 -0.48 -5.67 -14.73
CA LEU A 315 -0.64 -6.40 -13.48
C LEU A 315 -1.48 -5.55 -12.51
N GLY A 316 -2.09 -6.17 -11.51
CA GLY A 316 -2.74 -5.47 -10.40
C GLY A 316 -2.24 -5.99 -9.07
N ASP A 317 -1.97 -5.15 -8.09
CA ASP A 317 -1.77 -5.64 -6.74
C ASP A 317 -3.08 -5.64 -5.94
N ILE A 318 -3.21 -6.61 -5.03
CA ILE A 318 -4.41 -6.79 -4.20
C ILE A 318 -4.26 -6.19 -2.80
N SER A 319 -3.28 -5.33 -2.60
CA SER A 319 -3.14 -4.57 -1.35
C SER A 319 -4.39 -3.69 -1.15
N ALA A 320 -4.78 -3.46 0.09
CA ALA A 320 -5.95 -2.66 0.48
C ALA A 320 -7.32 -3.07 -0.12
N VAL A 321 -7.40 -4.03 -1.05
CA VAL A 321 -8.65 -4.43 -1.74
C VAL A 321 -9.73 -4.93 -0.76
N PHE A 322 -9.32 -5.59 0.32
CA PHE A 322 -10.26 -6.20 1.28
C PHE A 322 -10.62 -5.29 2.47
N GLN A 323 -10.36 -4.01 2.36
CA GLN A 323 -10.77 -3.00 3.34
C GLN A 323 -12.27 -2.72 3.26
N VAL A 324 -12.84 -2.16 4.35
CA VAL A 324 -14.29 -1.91 4.49
C VAL A 324 -14.83 -0.84 3.53
N ASN A 325 -13.99 0.06 3.05
CA ASN A 325 -14.34 1.11 2.10
C ASN A 325 -14.38 0.63 0.63
N ARG A 326 -14.20 -0.66 0.38
CA ARG A 326 -14.40 -1.31 -0.93
C ARG A 326 -15.67 -2.17 -0.89
N SER A 327 -16.37 -2.26 -2.03
CA SER A 327 -17.58 -3.08 -2.09
C SER A 327 -17.26 -4.58 -2.01
N THR A 328 -18.11 -5.36 -1.36
CA THR A 328 -17.95 -6.83 -1.30
C THR A 328 -18.12 -7.48 -2.67
N ALA A 329 -18.87 -6.86 -3.57
CA ALA A 329 -19.00 -7.32 -4.96
C ALA A 329 -17.67 -7.25 -5.70
N LEU A 330 -16.91 -6.14 -5.53
CA LEU A 330 -15.55 -6.01 -6.07
C LEU A 330 -14.61 -7.05 -5.47
N GLN A 331 -14.64 -7.19 -4.13
CA GLN A 331 -13.80 -8.17 -3.40
C GLN A 331 -14.07 -9.59 -3.90
N ARG A 332 -15.33 -9.94 -4.10
CA ARG A 332 -15.76 -11.22 -4.67
C ARG A 332 -15.21 -11.41 -6.08
N ARG A 333 -15.33 -10.40 -6.94
CA ARG A 333 -14.85 -10.44 -8.32
C ARG A 333 -13.34 -10.72 -8.41
N ILE A 334 -12.53 -10.16 -7.51
CA ILE A 334 -11.08 -10.45 -7.43
C ILE A 334 -10.82 -11.93 -7.13
N VAL A 335 -11.59 -12.55 -6.24
CA VAL A 335 -11.45 -13.96 -5.90
C VAL A 335 -11.93 -14.87 -7.04
N GLU A 336 -13.01 -14.49 -7.72
CA GLU A 336 -13.66 -15.30 -8.77
C GLU A 336 -12.94 -15.25 -10.13
N ARG A 337 -12.22 -14.15 -10.44
CA ARG A 337 -11.51 -13.99 -11.71
C ARG A 337 -10.18 -14.75 -11.69
N VAL A 338 -10.28 -16.10 -11.65
CA VAL A 338 -9.12 -17.00 -11.64
C VAL A 338 -8.20 -16.79 -12.86
N ASP A 339 -8.76 -16.38 -13.98
CA ASP A 339 -8.03 -15.99 -15.21
C ASP A 339 -7.11 -14.75 -14.99
N TRP A 340 -7.37 -13.93 -13.98
CA TRP A 340 -6.50 -12.81 -13.61
C TRP A 340 -5.39 -13.20 -12.63
N HIS A 341 -5.53 -14.30 -11.88
CA HIS A 341 -4.67 -14.61 -10.74
C HIS A 341 -3.17 -14.64 -11.09
N ALA A 342 -2.79 -15.05 -12.29
CA ALA A 342 -1.39 -14.99 -12.74
C ALA A 342 -0.85 -13.56 -12.90
N ARG A 343 -1.74 -12.57 -12.95
CA ARG A 343 -1.44 -11.13 -13.09
C ARG A 343 -1.86 -10.32 -11.87
N LEU A 344 -2.39 -10.96 -10.82
CA LEU A 344 -2.65 -10.34 -9.52
C LEU A 344 -1.47 -10.61 -8.58
N LEU A 345 -1.09 -9.62 -7.80
CA LEU A 345 0.09 -9.65 -6.94
C LEU A 345 -0.28 -9.39 -5.49
N GLN A 346 0.25 -10.22 -4.58
CA GLN A 346 0.17 -9.97 -3.15
C GLN A 346 0.95 -8.72 -2.79
N GLY A 347 0.30 -7.78 -2.11
CA GLY A 347 0.86 -6.62 -1.45
C GLY A 347 0.06 -6.35 -0.18
N SER A 348 0.68 -5.93 0.90
CA SER A 348 -0.01 -5.64 2.17
C SER A 348 -0.52 -4.21 2.25
N ASP A 349 0.15 -3.27 1.62
CA ASP A 349 -0.02 -1.83 1.87
C ASP A 349 0.32 -1.48 3.34
N HIS A 350 1.34 -2.17 3.89
CA HIS A 350 1.80 -1.85 5.25
C HIS A 350 2.14 -0.35 5.36
N PRO A 351 1.69 0.36 6.42
CA PRO A 351 1.12 -0.16 7.68
C PRO A 351 -0.42 -0.25 7.73
N LEU A 352 -1.15 -0.02 6.63
CA LEU A 352 -2.62 0.05 6.65
C LEU A 352 -3.34 -1.19 7.20
N PRO A 353 -2.83 -2.44 7.10
CA PRO A 353 -3.43 -3.58 7.80
C PRO A 353 -3.54 -3.40 9.32
N GLY A 354 -2.64 -2.60 9.92
CA GLY A 354 -2.69 -2.23 11.34
C GLY A 354 -3.69 -1.13 11.68
N LEU A 355 -4.26 -0.43 10.69
CA LEU A 355 -5.28 0.60 10.92
C LEU A 355 -6.63 -0.06 11.18
N MET A 356 -6.97 -0.27 12.44
CA MET A 356 -8.04 -1.16 12.91
C MET A 356 -9.41 -0.95 12.23
N PRO A 357 -9.91 0.28 12.00
CA PRO A 357 -11.20 0.48 11.34
C PRO A 357 -11.27 0.01 9.88
N LEU A 358 -10.12 -0.14 9.19
CA LEU A 358 -10.10 -0.46 7.76
C LEU A 358 -10.42 -1.92 7.43
N TYR A 359 -10.29 -2.83 8.38
CA TYR A 359 -10.61 -4.24 8.16
C TYR A 359 -11.63 -4.72 9.19
N ARG A 360 -12.62 -5.46 8.73
CA ARG A 360 -13.63 -6.12 9.56
C ARG A 360 -13.86 -7.52 9.03
N THR A 361 -13.31 -8.51 9.70
CA THR A 361 -13.45 -9.93 9.34
C THR A 361 -14.90 -10.36 9.29
N ARG A 362 -15.73 -9.90 10.23
CA ARG A 362 -17.18 -10.17 10.26
C ARG A 362 -17.89 -9.76 8.98
N ARG A 363 -17.54 -8.61 8.38
CA ARG A 363 -18.14 -8.18 7.10
C ARG A 363 -17.82 -9.14 5.96
N LEU A 364 -16.61 -9.73 5.94
CA LEU A 364 -16.22 -10.73 4.95
C LEU A 364 -16.95 -12.05 5.19
N VAL A 365 -17.19 -12.42 6.46
CA VAL A 365 -18.04 -13.57 6.82
C VAL A 365 -19.45 -13.36 6.33
N ASP A 366 -20.07 -12.23 6.65
CA ASP A 366 -21.44 -11.89 6.25
C ASP A 366 -21.60 -11.85 4.71
N ALA A 367 -20.52 -11.51 4.00
CA ALA A 367 -20.46 -11.55 2.54
C ALA A 367 -20.19 -12.95 1.97
N GLY A 368 -19.96 -13.98 2.80
CA GLY A 368 -19.60 -15.32 2.35
C GLY A 368 -18.21 -15.43 1.73
N LEU A 369 -17.32 -14.46 2.02
CA LEU A 369 -15.94 -14.43 1.52
C LEU A 369 -14.94 -15.03 2.51
N LEU A 370 -15.32 -15.23 3.76
CA LEU A 370 -14.48 -15.78 4.83
C LEU A 370 -15.29 -16.76 5.68
N ASP A 371 -14.62 -17.80 6.18
CA ASP A 371 -15.22 -18.71 7.13
C ASP A 371 -15.42 -18.03 8.49
N ALA A 372 -16.58 -18.26 9.13
CA ALA A 372 -16.88 -17.65 10.42
C ALA A 372 -15.91 -18.08 11.52
N ALA A 373 -15.40 -19.32 11.46
CA ALA A 373 -14.43 -19.83 12.43
C ALA A 373 -13.06 -19.13 12.31
N ALA A 374 -12.70 -18.64 11.13
CA ALA A 374 -11.41 -17.95 10.91
C ALA A 374 -11.40 -16.53 11.50
N ALA A 375 -12.55 -15.86 11.57
CA ALA A 375 -12.62 -14.45 11.94
C ALA A 375 -11.99 -14.10 13.30
N PRO A 376 -12.31 -14.78 14.43
CA PRO A 376 -11.74 -14.43 15.73
C PRO A 376 -10.24 -14.67 15.79
N VAL A 377 -9.73 -15.70 15.12
CA VAL A 377 -8.28 -16.00 15.07
C VAL A 377 -7.55 -14.92 14.28
N LEU A 378 -8.08 -14.50 13.14
CA LEU A 378 -7.53 -13.43 12.31
C LEU A 378 -7.51 -12.09 13.07
N ASP A 379 -8.61 -11.75 13.76
CA ASP A 379 -8.68 -10.52 14.55
C ASP A 379 -7.65 -10.54 15.71
N GLU A 380 -7.41 -11.71 16.30
CA GLU A 380 -6.37 -11.86 17.30
C GLU A 380 -4.96 -11.75 16.72
N ILE A 381 -4.67 -12.43 15.60
CA ILE A 381 -3.37 -12.30 14.89
C ILE A 381 -3.07 -10.84 14.58
N ARG A 382 -4.07 -10.09 14.11
CA ARG A 382 -3.93 -8.68 13.74
C ARG A 382 -3.47 -7.81 14.91
N ALA A 383 -3.88 -8.12 16.13
CA ALA A 383 -3.48 -7.41 17.34
C ALA A 383 -1.97 -7.53 17.64
N TYR A 384 -1.30 -8.53 17.09
CA TYR A 384 0.13 -8.81 17.25
C TYR A 384 0.93 -8.51 15.98
N ASN A 385 0.40 -8.92 14.82
CA ASN A 385 1.13 -8.85 13.56
C ASN A 385 0.18 -8.55 12.39
N PRO A 386 0.03 -7.27 12.02
CA PRO A 386 -0.83 -6.87 10.90
C PRO A 386 -0.40 -7.41 9.54
N LEU A 387 0.91 -7.64 9.31
CA LEU A 387 1.39 -8.25 8.05
C LEU A 387 0.93 -9.70 7.93
N LEU A 388 1.11 -10.48 9.00
CA LEU A 388 0.66 -11.87 9.03
C LEU A 388 -0.86 -11.96 8.90
N PHE A 389 -1.59 -11.05 9.57
CA PHE A 389 -3.04 -10.97 9.41
C PHE A 389 -3.45 -10.79 7.96
N ASP A 390 -2.89 -9.81 7.25
CA ASP A 390 -3.25 -9.52 5.85
C ASP A 390 -2.99 -10.71 4.94
N PHE A 391 -1.82 -11.34 5.11
CA PHE A 391 -1.45 -12.52 4.34
C PHE A 391 -2.38 -13.72 4.61
N VAL A 392 -2.58 -14.07 5.88
CA VAL A 392 -3.43 -15.20 6.28
C VAL A 392 -4.88 -14.96 5.86
N LEU A 393 -5.40 -13.74 6.06
CA LEU A 393 -6.73 -13.35 5.59
C LEU A 393 -6.89 -13.67 4.10
N LYS A 394 -6.00 -13.18 3.25
CA LYS A 394 -6.08 -13.34 1.79
C LYS A 394 -5.97 -14.80 1.36
N ARG A 395 -5.16 -15.61 2.04
CA ARG A 395 -5.03 -17.04 1.78
C ARG A 395 -6.32 -17.82 2.10
N HIS A 396 -7.13 -17.31 3.03
CA HIS A 396 -8.39 -17.96 3.45
C HIS A 396 -9.64 -17.33 2.80
N LEU A 397 -9.49 -16.29 1.98
CA LEU A 397 -10.62 -15.75 1.21
C LEU A 397 -11.14 -16.78 0.20
N ARG A 398 -12.47 -16.84 0.08
CA ARG A 398 -13.16 -17.72 -0.87
C ARG A 398 -14.45 -17.10 -1.40
N SER A 399 -14.87 -17.54 -2.57
CA SER A 399 -16.23 -17.34 -3.10
C SER A 399 -16.70 -18.68 -3.69
N GLY A 400 -17.62 -19.34 -3.00
CA GLY A 400 -17.94 -20.74 -3.29
C GLY A 400 -16.67 -21.62 -3.16
N THR A 401 -16.30 -22.30 -4.24
CA THR A 401 -15.09 -23.13 -4.32
C THR A 401 -13.84 -22.36 -4.76
N GLN A 402 -14.01 -21.13 -5.29
CA GLN A 402 -12.90 -20.33 -5.79
C GLN A 402 -12.09 -19.71 -4.64
N ARG A 403 -10.76 -19.70 -4.78
CA ARG A 403 -9.80 -19.09 -3.85
C ARG A 403 -8.70 -18.38 -4.65
N LEU A 404 -8.01 -17.45 -4.02
CA LEU A 404 -6.78 -16.89 -4.60
C LEU A 404 -5.74 -18.00 -4.73
N THR A 405 -5.23 -18.21 -5.95
CA THR A 405 -4.24 -19.26 -6.25
C THR A 405 -2.85 -18.89 -5.75
N ALA A 406 -1.93 -19.87 -5.65
CA ALA A 406 -0.53 -19.65 -5.31
C ALA A 406 0.13 -18.55 -6.17
N ALA A 407 -0.25 -18.48 -7.44
CA ALA A 407 0.28 -17.49 -8.38
C ALA A 407 0.12 -16.02 -7.93
N VAL A 408 -0.90 -15.71 -7.12
CA VAL A 408 -1.12 -14.37 -6.55
C VAL A 408 -0.07 -14.02 -5.50
N PHE A 409 0.46 -15.01 -4.80
CA PHE A 409 1.37 -14.84 -3.67
C PHE A 409 2.84 -15.01 -4.07
N GLU A 410 3.13 -15.84 -5.08
CA GLU A 410 4.47 -16.10 -5.62
C GLU A 410 4.84 -15.03 -6.66
N THR A 411 5.05 -13.80 -6.19
CA THR A 411 5.14 -12.61 -7.01
C THR A 411 6.55 -12.30 -7.53
N ARG A 412 7.60 -12.91 -6.95
CA ARG A 412 9.01 -12.68 -7.30
C ARG A 412 9.26 -12.64 -8.81
N ARG A 413 8.61 -13.53 -9.57
CA ARG A 413 8.78 -13.64 -11.03
C ARG A 413 8.50 -12.35 -11.83
N HIS A 414 7.80 -11.39 -11.22
CA HIS A 414 7.45 -10.12 -11.87
C HIS A 414 8.48 -9.01 -11.66
N PHE A 415 9.49 -9.22 -10.78
CA PHE A 415 10.46 -8.22 -10.34
C PHE A 415 11.91 -8.65 -10.57
N HIS A 416 12.19 -9.31 -11.70
CA HIS A 416 13.55 -9.62 -12.10
C HIS A 416 14.12 -8.51 -12.99
N ASN A 417 15.26 -7.96 -12.60
CA ASN A 417 16.08 -7.15 -13.49
C ASN A 417 16.89 -8.09 -14.42
N ALA A 418 17.03 -7.72 -15.67
CA ALA A 418 17.76 -8.51 -16.70
C ALA A 418 19.27 -8.62 -16.44
N GLY A 419 19.74 -8.26 -15.25
CA GLY A 419 21.16 -8.23 -14.88
C GLY A 419 21.49 -8.81 -13.50
N ALA A 420 20.59 -9.59 -12.88
CA ALA A 420 20.86 -10.29 -11.63
C ALA A 420 20.91 -11.80 -11.83
#